data_0c100a427756133b6b66fce4341a7951
#
_entry.id   0c100a427756133b6b66fce4341a7951
#
_cell.length_a   1.000
_cell.length_b   1.000
_cell.length_c   1.000
_cell.angle_alpha   90.00
_cell.angle_beta   90.00
_cell.angle_gamma   90.00
#
_symmetry.space_group_name_H-M   'P 1'
#
loop_
_entity.id
_entity.type
_entity.pdbx_description
1 polymer ?
#
loop_
_entity_poly.entity_id
_entity_poly.type
_entity_poly.pdbx_seq_one_letter_code
_entity_poly.pdbx_strand_id
1 'polypeptide(L)'
;MNRTAIYARTASPSETALDWQVQALQGLASYLSLNVTHIIRETASGLDFERPGLNKLMCLAKQHEIDTVLMTNLNRIGRDALKVLAVLEELEKHGIKLIIQGGDTVEVADNPLLKYLRRFTPHPSLEVVLASTTE
;
A
#
# COMPACT_ATOMS: atom_id res chain seq x y z
N MET A 1 11.70 -0.21 16.69
CA MET A 1 12.14 -0.20 15.30
C MET A 1 10.97 -0.55 14.41
N ASN A 2 10.77 0.20 13.33
CA ASN A 2 9.67 -0.09 12.44
C ASN A 2 9.97 -1.30 11.56
N ARG A 3 8.91 -1.92 11.04
CA ARG A 3 9.01 -3.08 10.15
C ARG A 3 8.08 -2.79 8.99
N THR A 4 8.68 -2.55 7.85
CA THR A 4 7.97 -2.05 6.67
C THR A 4 7.93 -3.11 5.58
N ALA A 5 6.76 -3.30 4.98
CA ALA A 5 6.59 -4.16 3.82
C ALA A 5 6.39 -3.30 2.58
N ILE A 6 7.06 -3.67 1.51
CA ILE A 6 6.83 -3.09 0.19
C ILE A 6 5.93 -4.05 -0.56
N TYR A 7 4.87 -3.52 -1.16
CA TYR A 7 3.95 -4.32 -1.96
C TYR A 7 3.90 -3.79 -3.38
N ALA A 8 4.25 -4.64 -4.34
CA ALA A 8 4.26 -4.31 -5.76
C ALA A 8 3.42 -5.32 -6.53
N ARG A 9 2.62 -4.85 -7.47
CA ARG A 9 1.75 -5.69 -8.28
C ARG A 9 1.65 -5.17 -9.70
N THR A 10 1.63 -6.10 -10.65
CA THR A 10 1.29 -5.80 -12.03
C THR A 10 0.17 -6.72 -12.48
N ALA A 11 -0.68 -6.24 -13.40
CA ALA A 11 -1.78 -7.06 -13.91
C ALA A 11 -1.28 -8.10 -14.90
N SER A 12 -0.22 -7.82 -15.62
CA SER A 12 0.37 -8.74 -16.57
C SER A 12 1.86 -8.90 -16.26
N PRO A 13 2.48 -10.02 -16.67
CA PRO A 13 3.89 -10.26 -16.34
C PRO A 13 4.80 -9.15 -16.86
N SER A 14 5.55 -8.56 -15.95
CA SER A 14 6.54 -7.55 -16.30
C SER A 14 7.51 -7.40 -15.13
N GLU A 15 8.66 -8.06 -15.25
CA GLU A 15 9.70 -7.93 -14.24
C GLU A 15 10.21 -6.50 -14.16
N THR A 16 10.29 -5.83 -15.29
CA THR A 16 10.73 -4.44 -15.32
C THR A 16 9.80 -3.54 -14.52
N ALA A 17 8.48 -3.72 -14.71
CA ALA A 17 7.50 -2.90 -14.00
C ALA A 17 7.53 -3.18 -12.49
N LEU A 18 7.69 -4.44 -12.10
CA LEU A 18 7.81 -4.80 -10.69
C LEU A 18 9.08 -4.23 -10.09
N ASP A 19 10.21 -4.36 -10.80
CA ASP A 19 11.48 -3.82 -10.33
C ASP A 19 11.39 -2.31 -10.13
N TRP A 20 10.74 -1.64 -11.08
CA TRP A 20 10.60 -0.18 -11.00
C TRP A 20 9.83 0.21 -9.74
N GLN A 21 8.73 -0.49 -9.44
CA GLN A 21 7.96 -0.21 -8.23
C GLN A 21 8.79 -0.43 -6.99
N VAL A 22 9.50 -1.56 -6.92
CA VAL A 22 10.28 -1.90 -5.74
C VAL A 22 11.41 -0.90 -5.54
N GLN A 23 12.12 -0.53 -6.60
CA GLN A 23 13.21 0.44 -6.49
C GLN A 23 12.71 1.80 -6.04
N ALA A 24 11.59 2.24 -6.59
CA ALA A 24 11.01 3.52 -6.19
C ALA A 24 10.64 3.51 -4.71
N LEU A 25 10.05 2.41 -4.25
CA LEU A 25 9.62 2.31 -2.85
C LEU A 25 10.80 2.11 -1.90
N GLN A 26 11.86 1.45 -2.34
CA GLN A 26 13.07 1.36 -1.53
C GLN A 26 13.72 2.73 -1.35
N GLY A 27 13.71 3.54 -2.42
CA GLY A 27 14.20 4.92 -2.31
C GLY A 27 13.37 5.73 -1.34
N LEU A 28 12.05 5.59 -1.41
CA LEU A 28 11.16 6.27 -0.48
C LEU A 28 11.39 5.81 0.96
N ALA A 29 11.56 4.52 1.16
CA ALA A 29 11.84 3.98 2.49
C ALA A 29 13.12 4.56 3.07
N SER A 30 14.17 4.67 2.25
CA SER A 30 15.42 5.29 2.69
C SER A 30 15.22 6.74 3.08
N TYR A 31 14.49 7.47 2.26
CA TYR A 31 14.21 8.87 2.53
C TYR A 31 13.46 9.06 3.84
N LEU A 32 12.53 8.17 4.14
CA LEU A 32 11.71 8.25 5.34
C LEU A 32 12.31 7.50 6.53
N SER A 33 13.51 6.95 6.37
CA SER A 33 14.20 6.18 7.40
C SER A 33 13.38 4.98 7.88
N LEU A 34 12.75 4.29 6.94
CA LEU A 34 11.97 3.10 7.24
C LEU A 34 12.82 1.85 7.05
N ASN A 35 12.57 0.86 7.88
CA ASN A 35 13.29 -0.41 7.84
C ASN A 35 12.46 -1.44 7.06
N VAL A 36 12.87 -1.73 5.83
CA VAL A 36 12.16 -2.67 4.97
C VAL A 36 12.51 -4.09 5.39
N THR A 37 11.50 -4.83 5.84
CA THR A 37 11.68 -6.21 6.29
C THR A 37 11.08 -7.23 5.32
N HIS A 38 10.16 -6.79 4.46
CA HIS A 38 9.48 -7.68 3.52
C HIS A 38 9.26 -6.96 2.21
N ILE A 39 9.45 -7.68 1.11
CA ILE A 39 9.16 -7.18 -0.23
C ILE A 39 8.27 -8.22 -0.89
N ILE A 40 7.04 -7.82 -1.24
CA ILE A 40 6.06 -8.68 -1.87
C ILE A 40 5.88 -8.22 -3.30
N ARG A 41 6.10 -9.10 -4.25
CA ARG A 41 5.96 -8.84 -5.68
C ARG A 41 5.01 -9.87 -6.24
N GLU A 42 4.02 -9.45 -7.00
CA GLU A 42 3.14 -10.41 -7.63
C GLU A 42 2.54 -9.90 -8.92
N THR A 43 2.20 -10.84 -9.79
CA THR A 43 1.49 -10.57 -11.02
C THR A 43 0.12 -11.20 -10.88
N ALA A 44 -0.92 -10.38 -10.85
CA ALA A 44 -2.28 -10.86 -10.69
C ALA A 44 -3.24 -9.73 -11.03
N SER A 45 -4.45 -10.10 -11.43
CA SER A 45 -5.49 -9.13 -11.75
C SER A 45 -5.87 -8.29 -10.53
N GLY A 46 -6.10 -7.00 -10.75
CA GLY A 46 -6.61 -6.13 -9.70
C GLY A 46 -8.04 -6.44 -9.29
N LEU A 47 -8.73 -7.30 -10.05
CA LEU A 47 -10.08 -7.74 -9.71
C LEU A 47 -10.09 -8.98 -8.84
N ASP A 48 -8.94 -9.65 -8.71
CA ASP A 48 -8.80 -10.83 -7.86
C ASP A 48 -8.22 -10.41 -6.52
N PHE A 49 -9.00 -10.56 -5.45
CA PHE A 49 -8.57 -10.21 -4.10
C PHE A 49 -8.16 -11.45 -3.29
N GLU A 50 -8.15 -12.64 -3.93
CA GLU A 50 -7.70 -13.88 -3.29
C GLU A 50 -6.33 -14.28 -3.79
N ARG A 51 -5.45 -13.32 -3.94
CA ARG A 51 -4.13 -13.58 -4.52
C ARG A 51 -3.07 -13.74 -3.42
N PRO A 52 -2.06 -14.56 -3.68
CA PRO A 52 -1.08 -14.95 -2.64
C PRO A 52 -0.35 -13.77 -2.00
N GLY A 53 0.06 -12.79 -2.81
CA GLY A 53 0.81 -11.66 -2.28
C GLY A 53 -0.02 -10.80 -1.35
N LEU A 54 -1.25 -10.51 -1.74
CA LEU A 54 -2.15 -9.73 -0.89
C LEU A 54 -2.46 -10.50 0.39
N ASN A 55 -2.71 -11.81 0.26
CA ASN A 55 -2.98 -12.64 1.43
C ASN A 55 -1.79 -12.66 2.37
N LYS A 56 -0.57 -12.72 1.83
CA LYS A 56 0.63 -12.67 2.66
C LYS A 56 0.74 -11.34 3.39
N LEU A 57 0.47 -10.25 2.70
CA LEU A 57 0.50 -8.92 3.30
C LEU A 57 -0.46 -8.83 4.48
N MET A 58 -1.69 -9.31 4.28
CA MET A 58 -2.69 -9.27 5.34
C MET A 58 -2.32 -10.17 6.50
N CYS A 59 -1.69 -11.32 6.22
CA CYS A 59 -1.23 -12.22 7.26
C CYS A 59 -0.15 -11.56 8.12
N LEU A 60 0.81 -10.89 7.47
CA LEU A 60 1.87 -10.18 8.19
C LEU A 60 1.28 -9.10 9.09
N ALA A 61 0.26 -8.40 8.59
CA ALA A 61 -0.41 -7.36 9.36
C ALA A 61 -1.11 -7.95 10.59
N LYS A 62 -1.84 -9.03 10.40
CA LYS A 62 -2.58 -9.67 11.49
C LYS A 62 -1.65 -10.21 12.56
N GLN A 63 -0.47 -10.67 12.18
CA GLN A 63 0.50 -11.22 13.11
C GLN A 63 1.41 -10.15 13.69
N HIS A 64 1.19 -8.90 13.35
CA HIS A 64 1.99 -7.77 13.82
C HIS A 64 3.46 -7.91 13.47
N GLU A 65 3.74 -8.54 12.31
CA GLU A 65 5.11 -8.67 11.82
C GLU A 65 5.54 -7.46 11.00
N ILE A 66 4.59 -6.62 10.62
CA ILE A 66 4.86 -5.35 9.99
C ILE A 66 4.00 -4.28 10.65
N ASP A 67 4.43 -3.04 10.56
CA ASP A 67 3.65 -1.90 11.06
C ASP A 67 3.41 -0.86 9.97
N THR A 68 4.08 -1.00 8.83
CA THR A 68 3.97 -0.02 7.75
C THR A 68 3.98 -0.75 6.41
N VAL A 69 3.18 -0.26 5.48
CA VAL A 69 3.13 -0.77 4.10
C VAL A 69 3.37 0.37 3.14
N LEU A 70 4.25 0.14 2.17
CA LEU A 70 4.52 1.08 1.08
C LEU A 70 3.99 0.51 -0.23
N MET A 71 3.30 1.33 -1.01
CA MET A 71 2.92 0.97 -2.37
C MET A 71 2.85 2.23 -3.23
N THR A 72 2.95 2.06 -4.54
CA THR A 72 3.00 3.21 -5.44
C THR A 72 1.67 3.92 -5.59
N ASN A 73 0.56 3.17 -5.51
CA ASN A 73 -0.77 3.77 -5.54
C ASN A 73 -1.78 2.74 -5.01
N LEU A 74 -2.98 3.20 -4.71
CA LEU A 74 -4.01 2.33 -4.14
C LEU A 74 -4.49 1.26 -5.12
N ASN A 75 -4.32 1.46 -6.42
CA ASN A 75 -4.70 0.45 -7.41
C ASN A 75 -3.91 -0.84 -7.27
N ARG A 76 -2.78 -0.81 -6.57
CA ARG A 76 -2.03 -2.04 -6.30
C ARG A 76 -2.81 -2.98 -5.39
N ILE A 77 -3.62 -2.44 -4.48
CA ILE A 77 -4.51 -3.26 -3.67
C ILE A 77 -5.55 -3.92 -4.57
N GLY A 78 -6.13 -3.16 -5.48
CA GLY A 78 -7.10 -3.71 -6.41
C GLY A 78 -7.89 -2.62 -7.11
N ARG A 79 -8.85 -3.06 -7.94
CA ARG A 79 -9.65 -2.14 -8.77
C ARG A 79 -11.11 -2.07 -8.36
N ASP A 80 -11.52 -2.85 -7.37
CA ASP A 80 -12.89 -2.82 -6.86
C ASP A 80 -12.88 -1.92 -5.61
N ALA A 81 -13.51 -0.77 -5.70
CA ALA A 81 -13.44 0.24 -4.64
C ALA A 81 -13.90 -0.28 -3.28
N LEU A 82 -14.99 -1.06 -3.26
CA LEU A 82 -15.49 -1.56 -1.99
C LEU A 82 -14.56 -2.59 -1.37
N LYS A 83 -13.94 -3.43 -2.20
CA LYS A 83 -12.99 -4.42 -1.71
C LYS A 83 -11.71 -3.76 -1.25
N VAL A 84 -11.26 -2.72 -1.96
CA VAL A 84 -10.09 -1.95 -1.52
C VAL A 84 -10.37 -1.32 -0.17
N LEU A 85 -11.56 -0.75 0.00
CA LEU A 85 -11.95 -0.16 1.27
C LEU A 85 -11.91 -1.20 2.40
N ALA A 86 -12.38 -2.41 2.14
CA ALA A 86 -12.34 -3.48 3.13
C ALA A 86 -10.90 -3.82 3.53
N VAL A 87 -9.97 -3.84 2.57
CA VAL A 87 -8.56 -4.07 2.86
C VAL A 87 -8.00 -2.95 3.73
N LEU A 88 -8.33 -1.72 3.40
CA LEU A 88 -7.85 -0.56 4.17
C LEU A 88 -8.37 -0.60 5.61
N GLU A 89 -9.64 -0.98 5.78
CA GLU A 89 -10.22 -1.09 7.12
C GLU A 89 -9.53 -2.18 7.94
N GLU A 90 -9.18 -3.28 7.27
CA GLU A 90 -8.48 -4.37 7.95
C GLU A 90 -7.07 -3.93 8.38
N LEU A 91 -6.38 -3.19 7.52
CA LEU A 91 -5.07 -2.65 7.88
C LEU A 91 -5.17 -1.69 9.06
N GLU A 92 -6.17 -0.83 9.06
CA GLU A 92 -6.39 0.09 10.16
C GLU A 92 -6.64 -0.67 11.47
N LYS A 93 -7.45 -1.71 11.38
CA LYS A 93 -7.80 -2.52 12.54
C LYS A 93 -6.57 -3.11 13.21
N HIS A 94 -5.54 -3.39 12.44
CA HIS A 94 -4.29 -3.94 12.96
C HIS A 94 -3.20 -2.89 13.17
N GLY A 95 -3.56 -1.61 13.11
CA GLY A 95 -2.63 -0.53 13.39
C GLY A 95 -1.56 -0.31 12.35
N ILE A 96 -1.84 -0.68 11.10
CA ILE A 96 -0.86 -0.56 10.02
C ILE A 96 -0.92 0.83 9.41
N LYS A 97 0.24 1.45 9.25
CA LYS A 97 0.38 2.72 8.56
C LYS A 97 0.58 2.45 7.07
N LEU A 98 -0.23 3.08 6.24
CA LEU A 98 -0.13 2.93 4.79
C LEU A 98 0.44 4.20 4.19
N ILE A 99 1.54 4.05 3.44
CA ILE A 99 2.18 5.17 2.76
C ILE A 99 2.11 4.93 1.27
N ILE A 100 1.48 5.87 0.58
CA ILE A 100 1.33 5.82 -0.87
C ILE A 100 2.34 6.77 -1.49
N GLN A 101 3.18 6.25 -2.37
CA GLN A 101 4.08 7.08 -3.14
C GLN A 101 3.30 7.70 -4.29
N GLY A 102 2.98 8.97 -4.18
CA GLY A 102 2.27 9.65 -5.25
C GLY A 102 3.23 10.54 -6.01
N GLY A 103 3.20 10.44 -7.33
CA GLY A 103 3.86 11.43 -8.16
C GLY A 103 3.05 12.71 -8.20
N ASP A 104 1.78 12.60 -7.81
CA ASP A 104 0.85 13.71 -7.87
C ASP A 104 -0.07 13.64 -6.65
N THR A 105 0.18 14.52 -5.69
CA THR A 105 -0.62 14.52 -4.46
C THR A 105 -2.05 14.94 -4.72
N VAL A 106 -2.29 15.72 -5.77
CA VAL A 106 -3.65 16.13 -6.13
C VAL A 106 -4.48 14.93 -6.53
N GLU A 107 -3.86 14.03 -7.32
CA GLU A 107 -4.55 12.82 -7.74
C GLU A 107 -5.02 11.99 -6.55
N VAL A 108 -4.15 11.81 -5.58
CA VAL A 108 -4.50 11.03 -4.40
C VAL A 108 -5.49 11.77 -3.52
N ALA A 109 -5.31 13.08 -3.37
CA ALA A 109 -6.21 13.89 -2.55
C ALA A 109 -7.63 13.87 -3.09
N ASP A 110 -7.78 13.76 -4.39
CA ASP A 110 -9.10 13.73 -5.03
C ASP A 110 -9.66 12.33 -5.18
N ASN A 111 -8.93 11.33 -4.71
CA ASN A 111 -9.37 9.95 -4.83
C ASN A 111 -10.65 9.75 -4.03
N PRO A 112 -11.75 9.31 -4.67
CA PRO A 112 -13.03 9.13 -3.97
C PRO A 112 -12.94 8.17 -2.80
N LEU A 113 -12.04 7.19 -2.89
CA LEU A 113 -11.86 6.21 -1.83
C LEU A 113 -11.35 6.88 -0.55
N LEU A 114 -10.39 7.79 -0.68
CA LEU A 114 -9.87 8.51 0.48
C LEU A 114 -10.93 9.40 1.11
N LYS A 115 -11.75 10.05 0.27
CA LYS A 115 -12.85 10.85 0.77
C LYS A 115 -13.84 10.00 1.52
N TYR A 116 -14.10 8.81 1.00
CA TYR A 116 -15.02 7.87 1.63
C TYR A 116 -14.48 7.44 3.00
N LEU A 117 -13.20 7.12 3.07
CA LEU A 117 -12.56 6.74 4.33
C LEU A 117 -12.69 7.85 5.37
N ARG A 118 -12.42 9.09 4.98
CA ARG A 118 -12.49 10.21 5.93
C ARG A 118 -13.88 10.43 6.44
N ARG A 119 -14.89 10.08 5.63
CA ARG A 119 -16.28 10.29 6.02
C ARG A 119 -16.78 9.21 6.97
N PHE A 120 -16.42 7.96 6.72
CA PHE A 120 -17.02 6.83 7.42
C PHE A 120 -16.10 6.18 8.44
N THR A 121 -14.80 6.44 8.40
CA THR A 121 -13.85 5.91 9.35
C THR A 121 -12.93 7.02 9.83
N PRO A 122 -13.46 7.93 10.64
CA PRO A 122 -12.67 9.08 11.10
C PRO A 122 -11.71 8.72 12.22
N HIS A 123 -11.17 7.52 12.22
CA HIS A 123 -10.25 7.08 13.25
C HIS A 123 -8.87 7.67 13.03
N PRO A 124 -8.26 8.22 14.07
CA PRO A 124 -6.92 8.77 13.93
C PRO A 124 -5.84 7.69 13.73
N SER A 125 -6.18 6.43 13.99
CA SER A 125 -5.21 5.36 13.84
C SER A 125 -4.90 5.02 12.39
N LEU A 126 -5.80 5.34 11.45
CA LEU A 126 -5.53 5.09 10.05
C LEU A 126 -4.90 6.33 9.45
N GLU A 127 -3.65 6.21 9.06
CA GLU A 127 -2.94 7.27 8.35
C GLU A 127 -2.63 6.81 6.95
N VAL A 128 -3.09 7.57 5.98
CA VAL A 128 -2.64 7.43 4.60
C VAL A 128 -1.76 8.62 4.34
N VAL A 129 -0.47 8.38 4.25
CA VAL A 129 0.51 9.44 4.09
C VAL A 129 0.88 9.56 2.63
N LEU A 130 0.75 10.76 2.09
CA LEU A 130 1.14 11.05 0.73
C LEU A 130 2.59 11.49 0.75
N ALA A 131 3.41 10.78 0.01
CA ALA A 131 4.82 11.09 -0.07
C ALA A 131 5.14 11.43 -1.51
N SER A 132 5.81 12.56 -1.68
CA SER A 132 6.26 12.98 -2.99
C SER A 132 7.71 12.57 -3.18
N THR A 133 8.03 12.10 -4.39
CA THR A 133 9.41 11.79 -4.72
C THR A 133 10.09 12.94 -5.41
N THR A 134 9.38 14.02 -5.63
CA THR A 134 10.01 15.19 -6.24
C THR A 134 10.81 15.93 -5.19
N GLU A 135 11.95 16.34 -5.57
CA GLU A 135 12.84 17.02 -4.66
C GLU A 135 13.39 18.23 -5.28
#